data_9fc02d1ce734acdc75ad4ccc23e16233
#
_entry.id   9fc02d1ce734acdc75ad4ccc23e16233
#
_cell.length_a   1.000
_cell.length_b   1.000
_cell.length_c   1.000
_cell.angle_alpha   90.00
_cell.angle_beta   90.00
_cell.angle_gamma   90.00
#
_symmetry.space_group_name_H-M   'P 1'
#
loop_
_entity.id
_entity.type
_entity.pdbx_description
1 polymer ?
#
loop_
_entity_poly.entity_id
_entity_poly.type
_entity_poly.pdbx_seq_one_letter_code
_entity_poly.pdbx_strand_id
1 'polypeptide(L)'
;MKHLPNVISVLRIAGSIGLLFCDVTGWPFWLLYALCGISDMVDGWLARKLHAETKTGAILDSVADFSFVVCCAIWLLPVLPIPTWLWIWAAIIVFIKIVNQVSALVVFKRFCFPHTWANKLTGLLLFLAAPAVFWSVIPIAIVAAIATFAAAQEGHFIRTKQVLQG
;
A
#
# COMPACT_ATOMS: atom_id res chain seq x y z
N MET A 1 20.97 -18.60 1.42
CA MET A 1 20.46 -17.26 1.10
C MET A 1 19.03 -17.20 0.57
N LYS A 2 18.43 -18.33 0.16
CA LYS A 2 17.04 -18.37 -0.37
C LYS A 2 15.91 -17.97 0.63
N HIS A 3 16.19 -18.03 1.93
CA HIS A 3 15.21 -17.70 2.98
C HIS A 3 15.32 -16.25 3.49
N LEU A 4 16.28 -15.46 2.99
CA LEU A 4 16.51 -14.10 3.47
C LEU A 4 15.30 -13.17 3.25
N PRO A 5 14.62 -13.16 2.08
CA PRO A 5 13.41 -12.36 1.90
C PRO A 5 12.31 -12.72 2.90
N ASN A 6 12.10 -14.03 3.16
CA ASN A 6 11.08 -14.48 4.10
C ASN A 6 11.37 -14.02 5.54
N VAL A 7 12.63 -13.97 5.94
CA VAL A 7 13.03 -13.45 7.26
C VAL A 7 12.70 -11.97 7.38
N ILE A 8 12.97 -11.19 6.32
CA ILE A 8 12.64 -9.76 6.29
C ILE A 8 11.13 -9.54 6.40
N SER A 9 10.31 -10.31 5.68
CA SER A 9 8.84 -10.24 5.78
C SER A 9 8.34 -10.57 7.20
N VAL A 10 8.93 -11.60 7.87
CA VAL A 10 8.59 -11.93 9.28
C VAL A 10 8.97 -10.80 10.22
N LEU A 11 10.16 -10.21 10.05
CA LEU A 11 10.60 -9.07 10.86
C LEU A 11 9.70 -7.85 10.64
N ARG A 12 9.19 -7.64 9.42
CA ARG A 12 8.21 -6.60 9.12
C ARG A 12 6.89 -6.83 9.86
N ILE A 13 6.39 -8.06 9.92
CA ILE A 13 5.19 -8.39 10.71
C ILE A 13 5.42 -8.04 12.18
N ALA A 14 6.54 -8.48 12.75
CA ALA A 14 6.89 -8.18 14.13
C ALA A 14 7.04 -6.66 14.37
N GLY A 15 7.70 -5.95 13.44
CA GLY A 15 7.82 -4.49 13.48
C GLY A 15 6.48 -3.79 13.38
N SER A 16 5.57 -4.27 12.52
CA SER A 16 4.22 -3.72 12.38
C SER A 16 3.40 -3.87 13.67
N ILE A 17 3.51 -5.01 14.33
CA ILE A 17 2.90 -5.21 15.67
C ILE A 17 3.57 -4.29 16.69
N GLY A 18 4.89 -4.13 16.62
CA GLY A 18 5.66 -3.21 17.46
C GLY A 18 5.17 -1.75 17.37
N LEU A 19 4.70 -1.30 16.20
CA LEU A 19 4.11 0.03 16.04
C LEU A 19 2.92 0.26 16.98
N LEU A 20 2.14 -0.78 17.29
CA LEU A 20 0.98 -0.67 18.17
C LEU A 20 1.36 -0.34 19.64
N PHE A 21 2.60 -0.51 20.01
CA PHE A 21 3.13 -0.22 21.34
C PHE A 21 3.95 1.08 21.41
N CYS A 22 4.13 1.75 20.25
CA CYS A 22 4.85 3.02 20.15
C CYS A 22 3.89 4.20 20.17
N ASP A 23 4.29 5.31 20.79
CA ASP A 23 3.56 6.57 20.69
C ASP A 23 3.79 7.18 19.30
N VAL A 24 2.70 7.53 18.60
CA VAL A 24 2.71 8.15 17.25
C VAL A 24 3.46 9.47 17.22
N THR A 25 3.47 10.19 18.35
CA THR A 25 4.19 11.47 18.48
C THR A 25 5.68 11.29 18.72
N GLY A 26 6.10 10.07 19.09
CA GLY A 26 7.48 9.73 19.39
C GLY A 26 8.33 9.37 18.19
N TRP A 27 9.64 9.68 18.24
CA TRP A 27 10.58 9.28 17.21
C TRP A 27 10.70 7.75 16.97
N PRO A 28 10.49 6.86 17.99
CA PRO A 28 10.59 5.42 17.79
C PRO A 28 9.52 4.89 16.82
N PHE A 29 8.30 5.46 16.85
CA PHE A 29 7.24 5.12 15.91
C PHE A 29 7.67 5.38 14.47
N TRP A 30 8.16 6.58 14.19
CA TRP A 30 8.55 6.99 12.83
C TRP A 30 9.78 6.25 12.32
N LEU A 31 10.71 5.90 13.21
CA LEU A 31 11.85 5.05 12.86
C LEU A 31 11.37 3.66 12.46
N LEU A 32 10.51 3.03 13.26
CA LEU A 32 9.97 1.70 12.97
C LEU A 32 9.08 1.69 11.73
N TYR A 33 8.28 2.74 11.54
CA TYR A 33 7.49 2.98 10.33
C TYR A 33 8.38 3.02 9.08
N ALA A 34 9.43 3.82 9.10
CA ALA A 34 10.38 3.93 8.00
C ALA A 34 11.09 2.60 7.72
N LEU A 35 11.54 1.89 8.77
CA LEU A 35 12.19 0.59 8.63
C LEU A 35 11.26 -0.46 8.00
N CYS A 36 9.99 -0.51 8.43
CA CYS A 36 9.01 -1.43 7.84
C CYS A 36 8.76 -1.11 6.35
N GLY A 37 8.58 0.16 5.99
CA GLY A 37 8.35 0.53 4.59
C GLY A 37 9.57 0.33 3.69
N ILE A 38 10.78 0.62 4.20
CA ILE A 38 12.03 0.39 3.45
C ILE A 38 12.27 -1.12 3.28
N SER A 39 11.99 -1.94 4.31
CA SER A 39 12.19 -3.38 4.24
C SER A 39 11.36 -4.02 3.13
N ASP A 40 10.15 -3.53 2.85
CA ASP A 40 9.31 -3.96 1.72
C ASP A 40 9.98 -3.74 0.36
N MET A 41 10.61 -2.57 0.19
CA MET A 41 11.34 -2.29 -1.06
C MET A 41 12.58 -3.16 -1.21
N VAL A 42 13.25 -3.47 -0.10
CA VAL A 42 14.49 -4.24 -0.08
C VAL A 42 14.25 -5.72 -0.32
N ASP A 43 13.26 -6.33 0.34
CA ASP A 43 13.00 -7.77 0.18
C ASP A 43 12.42 -8.11 -1.20
N GLY A 44 11.56 -7.29 -1.77
CA GLY A 44 11.07 -7.43 -3.13
C GLY A 44 12.19 -7.29 -4.18
N TRP A 45 13.15 -6.38 -3.98
CA TRP A 45 14.33 -6.28 -4.84
C TRP A 45 15.26 -7.49 -4.67
N LEU A 46 15.48 -7.92 -3.42
CA LEU A 46 16.37 -9.03 -3.09
C LEU A 46 15.82 -10.38 -3.61
N ALA A 47 14.50 -10.61 -3.49
CA ALA A 47 13.83 -11.79 -4.00
C ALA A 47 14.04 -11.93 -5.52
N ARG A 48 13.87 -10.84 -6.27
CA ARG A 48 14.12 -10.81 -7.72
C ARG A 48 15.59 -11.05 -8.06
N LYS A 49 16.51 -10.38 -7.37
CA LYS A 49 17.95 -10.50 -7.63
C LYS A 49 18.50 -11.89 -7.32
N LEU A 50 17.98 -12.55 -6.30
CA LEU A 50 18.42 -13.88 -5.87
C LEU A 50 17.66 -15.02 -6.58
N HIS A 51 16.73 -14.71 -7.48
CA HIS A 51 15.82 -15.70 -8.06
C HIS A 51 15.19 -16.62 -6.99
N ALA A 52 14.87 -16.04 -5.81
CA ALA A 52 14.36 -16.73 -4.63
C ALA A 52 12.84 -16.59 -4.49
N GLU A 53 12.15 -16.22 -5.55
CA GLU A 53 10.70 -16.08 -5.56
C GLU A 53 10.04 -17.45 -5.33
N THR A 54 9.24 -17.54 -4.26
CA THR A 54 8.47 -18.74 -3.93
C THR A 54 7.02 -18.37 -3.67
N LYS A 55 6.09 -19.29 -3.93
CA LYS A 55 4.66 -19.06 -3.63
C LYS A 55 4.43 -18.72 -2.16
N THR A 56 5.13 -19.43 -1.26
CA THR A 56 5.04 -19.18 0.18
C THR A 56 5.62 -17.80 0.56
N GLY A 57 6.73 -17.39 -0.06
CA GLY A 57 7.32 -16.09 0.14
C GLY A 57 6.39 -14.95 -0.29
N ALA A 58 5.75 -15.08 -1.45
CA ALA A 58 4.78 -14.10 -1.95
C ALA A 58 3.55 -13.97 -1.03
N ILE A 59 3.07 -15.07 -0.44
CA ILE A 59 1.97 -15.03 0.53
C ILE A 59 2.43 -14.33 1.81
N LEU A 60 3.61 -14.68 2.32
CA LEU A 60 4.17 -14.07 3.52
C LEU A 60 4.40 -12.57 3.37
N ASP A 61 4.90 -12.15 2.22
CA ASP A 61 5.06 -10.74 1.86
C ASP A 61 3.73 -10.01 1.85
N SER A 62 2.71 -10.56 1.18
CA SER A 62 1.36 -9.99 1.17
C SER A 62 0.74 -9.88 2.58
N VAL A 63 0.99 -10.85 3.45
CA VAL A 63 0.54 -10.81 4.86
C VAL A 63 1.30 -9.72 5.63
N ALA A 64 2.59 -9.57 5.38
CA ALA A 64 3.41 -8.55 6.02
C ALA A 64 2.95 -7.13 5.62
N ASP A 65 2.71 -6.91 4.34
CA ASP A 65 2.18 -5.63 3.82
C ASP A 65 0.82 -5.31 4.41
N PHE A 66 -0.09 -6.27 4.40
CA PHE A 66 -1.42 -6.10 4.97
C PHE A 66 -1.36 -5.77 6.46
N SER A 67 -0.50 -6.49 7.22
CA SER A 67 -0.29 -6.24 8.65
C SER A 67 0.23 -4.82 8.89
N PHE A 68 1.22 -4.38 8.10
CA PHE A 68 1.77 -3.03 8.19
C PHE A 68 0.70 -1.96 7.93
N VAL A 69 -0.08 -2.09 6.86
CA VAL A 69 -1.15 -1.15 6.53
C VAL A 69 -2.20 -1.10 7.62
N VAL A 70 -2.64 -2.24 8.15
CA VAL A 70 -3.64 -2.32 9.21
C VAL A 70 -3.12 -1.68 10.52
N CYS A 71 -1.91 -2.01 10.95
CA CYS A 71 -1.32 -1.43 12.16
C CYS A 71 -1.13 0.09 12.04
N CYS A 72 -0.65 0.56 10.87
CA CYS A 72 -0.57 1.99 10.59
C CYS A 72 -1.95 2.66 10.60
N ALA A 73 -2.96 2.05 10.00
CA ALA A 73 -4.30 2.58 9.97
C ALA A 73 -4.89 2.72 11.39
N ILE A 74 -4.76 1.70 12.23
CA ILE A 74 -5.27 1.71 13.60
C ILE A 74 -4.68 2.89 14.40
N TRP A 75 -3.39 3.16 14.26
CA TRP A 75 -2.72 4.21 15.04
C TRP A 75 -2.76 5.59 14.39
N LEU A 76 -2.57 5.67 13.07
CA LEU A 76 -2.48 6.97 12.40
C LEU A 76 -3.84 7.60 12.17
N LEU A 77 -4.87 6.83 11.77
CA LEU A 77 -6.16 7.42 11.40
C LEU A 77 -6.83 8.23 12.52
N PRO A 78 -6.81 7.80 13.81
CA PRO A 78 -7.40 8.58 14.88
C PRO A 78 -6.65 9.87 15.22
N VAL A 79 -5.34 9.92 14.94
CA VAL A 79 -4.46 11.01 15.35
C VAL A 79 -4.22 12.03 14.23
N LEU A 80 -4.34 11.60 12.97
CA LEU A 80 -4.12 12.47 11.82
C LEU A 80 -5.21 13.54 11.71
N PRO A 81 -4.85 14.84 11.62
CA PRO A 81 -5.79 15.94 11.46
C PRO A 81 -6.34 15.99 10.03
N ILE A 82 -7.00 14.93 9.59
CA ILE A 82 -7.55 14.81 8.24
C ILE A 82 -8.94 15.47 8.21
N PRO A 83 -9.15 16.50 7.38
CA PRO A 83 -10.44 17.17 7.26
C PRO A 83 -11.49 16.26 6.60
N THR A 84 -12.75 16.45 6.95
CA THR A 84 -13.88 15.62 6.51
C THR A 84 -13.99 15.48 4.99
N TRP A 85 -13.68 16.55 4.24
CA TRP A 85 -13.73 16.50 2.77
C TRP A 85 -12.74 15.50 2.18
N LEU A 86 -11.57 15.31 2.81
CA LEU A 86 -10.58 14.30 2.39
C LEU A 86 -11.07 12.87 2.68
N TRP A 87 -11.79 12.65 3.77
CA TRP A 87 -12.42 11.36 4.07
C TRP A 87 -13.49 11.01 3.03
N ILE A 88 -14.32 12.00 2.64
CA ILE A 88 -15.31 11.81 1.58
C ILE A 88 -14.62 11.47 0.27
N TRP A 89 -13.54 12.19 -0.07
CA TRP A 89 -12.77 11.91 -1.29
C TRP A 89 -12.14 10.54 -1.27
N ALA A 90 -11.53 10.12 -0.17
CA ALA A 90 -10.99 8.76 0.00
C ALA A 90 -12.07 7.69 -0.15
N ALA A 91 -13.25 7.88 0.43
CA ALA A 91 -14.39 6.97 0.28
C ALA A 91 -14.83 6.83 -1.19
N ILE A 92 -14.87 7.92 -1.95
CA ILE A 92 -15.17 7.90 -3.39
C ILE A 92 -14.11 7.10 -4.15
N ILE A 93 -12.82 7.30 -3.86
CA ILE A 93 -11.73 6.55 -4.52
C ILE A 93 -11.87 5.04 -4.23
N VAL A 94 -12.12 4.68 -2.97
CA VAL A 94 -12.32 3.27 -2.56
C VAL A 94 -13.54 2.68 -3.29
N PHE A 95 -14.63 3.41 -3.37
CA PHE A 95 -15.83 2.98 -4.10
C PHE A 95 -15.54 2.73 -5.58
N ILE A 96 -14.84 3.65 -6.26
CA ILE A 96 -14.44 3.47 -7.66
C ILE A 96 -13.56 2.22 -7.82
N LYS A 97 -12.61 1.99 -6.91
CA LYS A 97 -11.74 0.80 -6.96
C LYS A 97 -12.54 -0.49 -6.76
N ILE A 98 -13.51 -0.51 -5.88
CA ILE A 98 -14.41 -1.66 -5.68
C ILE A 98 -15.21 -1.93 -6.98
N VAL A 99 -15.78 -0.90 -7.60
CA VAL A 99 -16.51 -1.03 -8.87
C VAL A 99 -15.59 -1.55 -9.98
N ASN A 100 -14.37 -1.05 -10.06
CA ASN A 100 -13.37 -1.53 -11.02
C ASN A 100 -13.05 -3.02 -10.78
N GLN A 101 -12.85 -3.43 -9.53
CA GLN A 101 -12.53 -4.81 -9.20
C GLN A 101 -13.70 -5.77 -9.49
N VAL A 102 -14.93 -5.36 -9.19
CA VAL A 102 -16.14 -6.12 -9.54
C VAL A 102 -16.28 -6.23 -11.07
N SER A 103 -16.04 -5.12 -11.78
CA SER A 103 -16.06 -5.10 -13.25
C SER A 103 -15.00 -6.04 -13.84
N ALA A 104 -13.78 -6.04 -13.29
CA ALA A 104 -12.73 -6.94 -13.70
C ALA A 104 -13.12 -8.41 -13.49
N LEU A 105 -13.73 -8.73 -12.34
CA LEU A 105 -14.20 -10.07 -12.02
C LEU A 105 -15.28 -10.54 -13.01
N VAL A 106 -16.21 -9.67 -13.38
CA VAL A 106 -17.27 -9.98 -14.38
C VAL A 106 -16.69 -10.18 -15.76
N VAL A 107 -15.77 -9.29 -16.21
CA VAL A 107 -15.21 -9.30 -17.56
C VAL A 107 -14.22 -10.44 -17.77
N PHE A 108 -13.33 -10.66 -16.80
CA PHE A 108 -12.22 -11.63 -16.93
C PHE A 108 -12.47 -12.95 -16.21
N LYS A 109 -13.58 -13.07 -15.43
CA LYS A 109 -13.92 -14.24 -14.60
C LYS A 109 -12.80 -14.66 -13.64
N ARG A 110 -11.91 -13.74 -13.28
CA ARG A 110 -10.81 -13.94 -12.32
C ARG A 110 -10.49 -12.61 -11.64
N PHE A 111 -9.95 -12.67 -10.44
CA PHE A 111 -9.41 -11.47 -9.79
C PHE A 111 -8.17 -11.00 -10.57
N CYS A 112 -8.29 -9.86 -11.19
CA CYS A 112 -7.18 -9.17 -11.86
C CYS A 112 -6.85 -7.93 -11.04
N PHE A 113 -5.62 -7.84 -10.57
CA PHE A 113 -5.09 -6.62 -9.96
C PHE A 113 -4.18 -5.96 -11.01
N PRO A 114 -4.66 -4.96 -11.75
CA PRO A 114 -3.80 -4.28 -12.71
C PRO A 114 -2.69 -3.56 -11.95
N HIS A 115 -1.46 -4.07 -12.10
CA HIS A 115 -0.25 -3.48 -11.54
C HIS A 115 0.14 -2.22 -12.31
N THR A 116 -0.70 -1.18 -12.24
CA THR A 116 -0.38 0.08 -12.90
C THR A 116 0.72 0.80 -12.13
N TRP A 117 1.61 1.47 -12.87
CA TRP A 117 2.62 2.35 -12.27
C TRP A 117 2.00 3.41 -11.34
N ALA A 118 0.81 3.91 -11.71
CA ALA A 118 0.08 4.89 -10.92
C ALA A 118 -0.35 4.31 -9.55
N ASN A 119 -0.77 3.04 -9.45
CA ASN A 119 -1.08 2.39 -8.18
C ASN A 119 0.15 2.25 -7.28
N LYS A 120 1.30 1.83 -7.85
CA LYS A 120 2.56 1.73 -7.10
C LYS A 120 3.03 3.11 -6.61
N LEU A 121 2.97 4.11 -7.48
CA LEU A 121 3.31 5.48 -7.14
C LEU A 121 2.41 6.02 -6.03
N THR A 122 1.10 5.78 -6.09
CA THR A 122 0.14 6.18 -5.05
C THR A 122 0.52 5.59 -3.69
N GLY A 123 0.85 4.29 -3.63
CA GLY A 123 1.25 3.64 -2.38
C GLY A 123 2.53 4.24 -1.79
N LEU A 124 3.56 4.46 -2.62
CA LEU A 124 4.81 5.09 -2.19
C LEU A 124 4.58 6.53 -1.71
N LEU A 125 3.81 7.31 -2.46
CA LEU A 125 3.51 8.68 -2.09
C LEU A 125 2.67 8.78 -0.83
N LEU A 126 1.72 7.85 -0.61
CA LEU A 126 0.95 7.78 0.62
C LEU A 126 1.86 7.50 1.82
N PHE A 127 2.79 6.55 1.68
CA PHE A 127 3.79 6.25 2.70
C PHE A 127 4.62 7.49 3.05
N LEU A 128 5.10 8.24 2.06
CA LEU A 128 5.89 9.46 2.27
C LEU A 128 5.06 10.65 2.79
N ALA A 129 3.78 10.72 2.42
CA ALA A 129 2.89 11.81 2.82
C ALA A 129 2.35 11.66 4.25
N ALA A 130 2.25 10.44 4.77
CA ALA A 130 1.68 10.19 6.10
C ALA A 130 2.35 11.00 7.22
N PRO A 131 3.69 11.06 7.34
CA PRO A 131 4.33 11.92 8.35
C PRO A 131 4.08 13.41 8.10
N ALA A 132 3.97 13.84 6.85
CA ALA A 132 3.83 15.25 6.51
C ALA A 132 2.45 15.85 6.86
N VAL A 133 1.44 15.00 7.11
CA VAL A 133 0.07 15.45 7.46
C VAL A 133 0.03 16.24 8.77
N PHE A 134 0.95 15.99 9.68
CA PHE A 134 1.06 16.77 10.93
C PHE A 134 1.39 18.24 10.70
N TRP A 135 2.00 18.58 9.57
CA TRP A 135 2.34 19.97 9.21
C TRP A 135 1.40 20.52 8.14
N SER A 136 0.92 19.69 7.22
CA SER A 136 0.06 20.13 6.12
C SER A 136 -0.75 18.98 5.55
N VAL A 137 -2.01 19.25 5.20
CA VAL A 137 -2.88 18.31 4.48
C VAL A 137 -2.61 18.27 2.97
N ILE A 138 -1.80 19.20 2.44
CA ILE A 138 -1.53 19.31 1.00
C ILE A 138 -0.91 18.02 0.43
N PRO A 139 0.11 17.39 1.04
CA PRO A 139 0.70 16.16 0.50
C PRO A 139 -0.33 15.05 0.32
N ILE A 140 -1.21 14.84 1.30
CA ILE A 140 -2.25 13.81 1.21
C ILE A 140 -3.33 14.15 0.17
N ALA A 141 -3.66 15.43 -0.02
CA ALA A 141 -4.57 15.86 -1.08
C ALA A 141 -3.98 15.60 -2.47
N ILE A 142 -2.69 15.82 -2.66
CA ILE A 142 -1.96 15.48 -3.90
C ILE A 142 -2.01 13.96 -4.14
N VAL A 143 -1.77 13.17 -3.11
CA VAL A 143 -1.87 11.70 -3.20
C VAL A 143 -3.28 11.27 -3.56
N ALA A 144 -4.32 11.87 -2.99
CA ALA A 144 -5.71 11.58 -3.33
C ALA A 144 -6.02 11.90 -4.80
N ALA A 145 -5.48 13.00 -5.34
CA ALA A 145 -5.62 13.33 -6.77
C ALA A 145 -4.96 12.28 -7.67
N ILE A 146 -3.73 11.85 -7.33
CA ILE A 146 -3.01 10.79 -8.06
C ILE A 146 -3.75 9.46 -7.95
N ALA A 147 -4.28 9.12 -6.76
CA ALA A 147 -5.08 7.92 -6.54
C ALA A 147 -6.38 7.92 -7.39
N THR A 148 -7.01 9.08 -7.54
CA THR A 148 -8.19 9.24 -8.40
C THR A 148 -7.83 8.98 -9.87
N PHE A 149 -6.72 9.55 -10.34
CA PHE A 149 -6.20 9.29 -11.68
C PHE A 149 -5.89 7.79 -11.88
N ALA A 150 -5.22 7.16 -10.92
CA ALA A 150 -4.91 5.73 -10.95
C ALA A 150 -6.18 4.87 -11.02
N ALA A 151 -7.23 5.21 -10.25
CA ALA A 151 -8.50 4.50 -10.27
C ALA A 151 -9.25 4.67 -11.61
N ALA A 152 -9.19 5.86 -12.21
CA ALA A 152 -9.76 6.12 -13.54
C ALA A 152 -9.01 5.34 -14.64
N GLN A 153 -7.68 5.33 -14.61
CA GLN A 153 -6.83 4.58 -15.53
C GLN A 153 -7.10 3.07 -15.44
N GLU A 154 -7.24 2.54 -14.22
CA GLU A 154 -7.58 1.15 -13.98
C GLU A 154 -8.92 0.78 -14.62
N GLY A 155 -9.96 1.61 -14.43
CA GLY A 155 -11.27 1.42 -15.07
C GLY A 155 -11.19 1.45 -16.60
N HIS A 156 -10.37 2.32 -17.17
CA HIS A 156 -10.14 2.38 -18.61
C HIS A 156 -9.48 1.10 -19.15
N PHE A 157 -8.44 0.59 -18.49
CA PHE A 157 -7.78 -0.65 -18.88
C PHE A 157 -8.70 -1.87 -18.81
N ILE A 158 -9.56 -1.95 -17.80
CA ILE A 158 -10.55 -3.03 -17.69
C ILE A 158 -11.54 -2.96 -18.86
N ARG A 159 -12.04 -1.79 -19.22
CA ARG A 159 -12.97 -1.59 -20.36
C ARG A 159 -12.34 -1.95 -21.70
N THR A 160 -11.08 -1.59 -21.92
CA THR A 160 -10.36 -1.85 -23.19
C THR A 160 -9.76 -3.26 -23.26
N LYS A 161 -9.96 -4.10 -22.24
CA LYS A 161 -9.40 -5.46 -22.11
C LYS A 161 -7.87 -5.53 -22.23
N GLN A 162 -7.17 -4.44 -22.01
CA GLN A 162 -5.70 -4.36 -22.09
C GLN A 162 -4.97 -5.05 -20.92
N VAL A 163 -5.69 -5.39 -19.86
CA VAL A 163 -5.15 -6.06 -18.66
C VAL A 163 -4.55 -7.45 -18.96
N LEU A 164 -4.85 -8.05 -20.11
CA LEU A 164 -4.38 -9.38 -20.49
C LEU A 164 -3.09 -9.37 -21.32
N GLN A 165 -2.55 -8.20 -21.67
CA GLN A 165 -1.40 -8.06 -22.58
C GLN A 165 -0.09 -7.69 -21.85
N GLY A 166 -0.08 -7.62 -20.55
CA GLY A 166 1.09 -7.40 -19.70
C GLY A 166 1.18 -8.48 -18.64
#